data_4aed0e25428764ca0120d65edfca23db
#
_entry.id   4aed0e25428764ca0120d65edfca23db
#
_cell.length_a   1.000
_cell.length_b   1.000
_cell.length_c   1.000
_cell.angle_alpha   90.00
_cell.angle_beta   90.00
_cell.angle_gamma   90.00
#
_symmetry.space_group_name_H-M   'P 1'
#
loop_
_entity.id
_entity.type
_entity.pdbx_description
1 polymer ?
#
loop_
_entity_poly.entity_id
_entity_poly.type
_entity_poly.pdbx_seq_one_letter_code
_entity_poly.pdbx_strand_id
1 'polypeptide(L)'
;ELKFKNIISSGQRMMPAFKHFSEEDKTALASYLLNIESKQKLTFKPVAKLSHPFYRSPYRFGGYKQFLTKEGYPGIKPPWGTLSAIELSTGRIVRKNTLGDYPELKAKGIHAGTENWGGSVVTAGGLVFIAATRDEKFRAFNKATGKLLFETNLPAAGYASPSVYSINGKQFIVIACGGGRMRTKSADTYVAFSLPNK
;
A
#
# COMPACT_ATOMS: atom_id res chain seq x y z
N GLU A 1 -27.94 -21.15 -7.95
CA GLU A 1 -26.88 -22.14 -7.78
C GLU A 1 -26.16 -22.42 -9.09
N LEU A 2 -26.85 -22.87 -10.16
CA LEU A 2 -26.23 -23.20 -11.45
C LEU A 2 -25.41 -22.05 -12.05
N LYS A 3 -25.89 -20.81 -11.98
CA LYS A 3 -25.16 -19.63 -12.46
C LYS A 3 -23.83 -19.44 -11.72
N PHE A 4 -23.78 -19.67 -10.41
CA PHE A 4 -22.53 -19.59 -9.63
C PHE A 4 -21.55 -20.70 -9.98
N LYS A 5 -22.01 -21.94 -10.15
CA LYS A 5 -21.17 -23.04 -10.60
C LYS A 5 -20.56 -22.78 -11.98
N ASN A 6 -21.31 -22.21 -12.89
CA ASN A 6 -20.82 -21.82 -14.20
C ASN A 6 -19.72 -20.74 -14.09
N ILE A 7 -19.91 -19.73 -13.24
CA ILE A 7 -18.91 -18.69 -12.99
C ILE A 7 -17.63 -19.28 -12.39
N ILE A 8 -17.74 -20.19 -11.44
CA ILE A 8 -16.59 -20.88 -10.85
C ILE A 8 -15.85 -21.69 -11.91
N SER A 9 -16.57 -22.37 -12.80
CA SER A 9 -15.98 -23.24 -13.83
C SER A 9 -15.32 -22.48 -14.98
N SER A 10 -15.94 -21.37 -15.42
CA SER A 10 -15.48 -20.61 -16.60
C SER A 10 -14.70 -19.35 -16.25
N GLY A 11 -14.76 -18.87 -15.01
CA GLY A 11 -14.30 -17.56 -14.61
C GLY A 11 -15.26 -16.45 -15.08
N GLN A 12 -15.09 -15.25 -14.55
CA GLN A 12 -15.81 -14.06 -14.99
C GLN A 12 -15.03 -12.78 -14.67
N ARG A 13 -14.82 -11.89 -15.65
CA ARG A 13 -14.03 -10.65 -15.51
C ARG A 13 -12.62 -10.96 -14.97
N MET A 14 -12.27 -10.44 -13.81
CA MET A 14 -10.96 -10.67 -13.16
C MET A 14 -10.89 -11.99 -12.37
N MET A 15 -11.99 -12.72 -12.21
CA MET A 15 -12.01 -14.00 -11.52
C MET A 15 -11.57 -15.12 -12.47
N PRO A 16 -10.47 -15.83 -12.19
CA PRO A 16 -10.02 -16.95 -13.01
C PRO A 16 -10.98 -18.14 -12.95
N ALA A 17 -10.90 -19.03 -13.93
CA ALA A 17 -11.64 -20.29 -13.93
C ALA A 17 -11.01 -21.30 -12.98
N PHE A 18 -11.81 -21.89 -12.09
CA PHE A 18 -11.39 -22.94 -11.15
C PHE A 18 -11.73 -24.34 -11.69
N LYS A 19 -11.12 -24.70 -12.81
CA LYS A 19 -11.39 -25.97 -13.51
C LYS A 19 -11.02 -27.22 -12.69
N HIS A 20 -10.13 -27.06 -11.69
CA HIS A 20 -9.66 -28.15 -10.83
C HIS A 20 -10.63 -28.49 -9.67
N PHE A 21 -11.67 -27.70 -9.45
CA PHE A 21 -12.69 -28.03 -8.45
C PHE A 21 -13.61 -29.12 -8.97
N SER A 22 -13.92 -30.10 -8.09
CA SER A 22 -14.93 -31.08 -8.35
C SER A 22 -16.34 -30.44 -8.40
N GLU A 23 -17.32 -31.13 -8.96
CA GLU A 23 -18.71 -30.64 -8.94
C GLU A 23 -19.26 -30.54 -7.53
N GLU A 24 -18.80 -31.39 -6.61
CA GLU A 24 -19.14 -31.34 -5.18
C GLU A 24 -18.59 -30.09 -4.52
N ASP A 25 -17.31 -29.75 -4.77
CA ASP A 25 -16.68 -28.55 -4.25
C ASP A 25 -17.37 -27.27 -4.76
N LYS A 26 -17.72 -27.25 -6.05
CA LYS A 26 -18.46 -26.12 -6.67
C LYS A 26 -19.84 -25.98 -6.05
N THR A 27 -20.49 -27.10 -5.75
CA THR A 27 -21.80 -27.11 -5.09
C THR A 27 -21.70 -26.59 -3.67
N ALA A 28 -20.74 -27.08 -2.89
CA ALA A 28 -20.51 -26.65 -1.52
C ALA A 28 -20.20 -25.14 -1.46
N LEU A 29 -19.35 -24.66 -2.35
CA LEU A 29 -18.99 -23.23 -2.43
C LEU A 29 -20.19 -22.37 -2.84
N ALA A 30 -20.96 -22.79 -3.83
CA ALA A 30 -22.17 -22.07 -4.26
C ALA A 30 -23.23 -22.04 -3.15
N SER A 31 -23.43 -23.14 -2.43
CA SER A 31 -24.37 -23.22 -1.30
C SER A 31 -23.93 -22.30 -0.15
N TYR A 32 -22.65 -22.28 0.17
CA TYR A 32 -22.10 -21.38 1.18
C TYR A 32 -22.32 -19.91 0.83
N LEU A 33 -21.97 -19.50 -0.41
CA LEU A 33 -22.10 -18.11 -0.86
C LEU A 33 -23.56 -17.64 -0.97
N LEU A 34 -24.47 -18.54 -1.27
CA LEU A 34 -25.90 -18.25 -1.37
C LEU A 34 -26.67 -18.46 -0.05
N ASN A 35 -25.96 -18.81 1.02
CA ASN A 35 -26.53 -19.13 2.33
C ASN A 35 -27.68 -20.19 2.24
N ILE A 36 -27.49 -21.18 1.37
CA ILE A 36 -28.44 -22.27 1.19
C ILE A 36 -28.08 -23.35 2.21
N GLU A 37 -29.02 -23.71 3.09
CA GLU A 37 -28.83 -24.81 4.03
C GLU A 37 -28.65 -26.12 3.25
N SER A 38 -27.45 -26.66 3.27
CA SER A 38 -27.13 -27.95 2.72
C SER A 38 -27.55 -29.05 3.72
N LYS A 39 -28.45 -29.92 3.31
CA LYS A 39 -28.82 -31.11 4.09
C LYS A 39 -27.70 -32.17 4.16
N GLN A 40 -26.66 -32.05 3.33
CA GLN A 40 -25.49 -32.92 3.33
C GLN A 40 -24.29 -32.19 3.94
N LYS A 41 -23.79 -32.73 5.05
CA LYS A 41 -22.46 -32.37 5.56
C LYS A 41 -21.43 -32.97 4.60
N LEU A 42 -20.93 -32.15 3.65
CA LEU A 42 -19.85 -32.58 2.81
C LEU A 42 -18.54 -32.58 3.64
N THR A 43 -17.95 -33.75 3.79
CA THR A 43 -16.67 -33.90 4.46
C THR A 43 -15.59 -33.37 3.55
N PHE A 44 -14.84 -32.35 3.98
CA PHE A 44 -13.67 -31.84 3.26
C PHE A 44 -12.69 -33.00 3.04
N LYS A 45 -12.47 -33.37 1.78
CA LYS A 45 -11.40 -34.28 1.38
C LYS A 45 -10.21 -33.42 0.96
N PRO A 46 -9.12 -33.41 1.73
CA PRO A 46 -7.94 -32.67 1.30
C PRO A 46 -7.49 -33.19 -0.06
N VAL A 47 -7.29 -32.29 -1.02
CA VAL A 47 -6.71 -32.62 -2.32
C VAL A 47 -5.38 -33.31 -2.06
N ALA A 48 -5.16 -34.45 -2.71
CA ALA A 48 -3.90 -35.18 -2.61
C ALA A 48 -2.74 -34.19 -2.77
N LYS A 49 -1.75 -34.27 -1.85
CA LYS A 49 -0.61 -33.35 -1.82
C LYS A 49 -0.02 -33.24 -3.22
N LEU A 50 -0.18 -32.09 -3.85
CA LEU A 50 0.41 -31.82 -5.14
C LEU A 50 1.91 -32.12 -5.04
N SER A 51 2.39 -33.01 -5.90
CA SER A 51 3.78 -33.48 -5.90
C SER A 51 4.79 -32.45 -6.43
N HIS A 52 4.34 -31.20 -6.61
CA HIS A 52 5.19 -30.14 -7.14
C HIS A 52 6.34 -29.84 -6.16
N PRO A 53 7.61 -29.74 -6.64
CA PRO A 53 8.78 -29.51 -5.81
C PRO A 53 8.66 -28.33 -4.84
N PHE A 54 7.94 -27.27 -5.22
CA PHE A 54 7.71 -26.09 -4.38
C PHE A 54 6.88 -26.37 -3.10
N TYR A 55 6.07 -27.46 -3.08
CA TYR A 55 5.33 -27.84 -1.87
C TYR A 55 6.18 -28.62 -0.86
N ARG A 56 7.41 -28.99 -1.24
CA ARG A 56 8.39 -29.67 -0.38
C ARG A 56 9.49 -28.73 0.09
N SER A 57 9.30 -27.42 -0.01
CA SER A 57 10.28 -26.47 0.50
C SER A 57 10.57 -26.77 1.98
N PRO A 58 11.84 -26.96 2.37
CA PRO A 58 12.22 -27.12 3.78
C PRO A 58 12.05 -25.85 4.58
N TYR A 59 11.77 -24.72 3.90
CA TYR A 59 11.60 -23.40 4.49
C TYR A 59 10.14 -23.01 4.55
N ARG A 60 9.74 -22.46 5.67
CA ARG A 60 8.41 -21.90 5.89
C ARG A 60 8.54 -20.41 6.13
N PHE A 61 7.72 -19.60 5.46
CA PHE A 61 7.65 -18.18 5.76
C PHE A 61 7.08 -17.96 7.18
N GLY A 62 7.91 -17.42 8.07
CA GLY A 62 7.59 -17.17 9.48
C GLY A 62 6.99 -15.78 9.76
N GLY A 63 6.63 -15.02 8.71
CA GLY A 63 6.17 -13.64 8.83
C GLY A 63 7.31 -12.62 8.80
N TYR A 64 6.95 -11.34 8.71
CA TYR A 64 7.91 -10.24 8.77
C TYR A 64 8.26 -9.93 10.23
N LYS A 65 9.55 -9.96 10.54
CA LYS A 65 10.10 -9.52 11.82
C LYS A 65 10.92 -8.25 11.58
N GLN A 66 10.53 -7.16 12.22
CA GLN A 66 11.30 -5.93 12.16
C GLN A 66 12.52 -6.02 13.07
N PHE A 67 13.69 -5.66 12.54
CA PHE A 67 14.90 -5.48 13.33
C PHE A 67 14.92 -4.05 13.87
N LEU A 68 14.65 -3.91 15.18
CA LEU A 68 14.50 -2.63 15.85
C LEU A 68 15.47 -2.52 17.02
N THR A 69 15.84 -1.29 17.38
CA THR A 69 16.52 -0.96 18.64
C THR A 69 15.55 -1.11 19.81
N LYS A 70 16.06 -1.00 21.05
CA LYS A 70 15.22 -1.01 22.26
C LYS A 70 14.20 0.14 22.28
N GLU A 71 14.54 1.27 21.70
CA GLU A 71 13.70 2.47 21.57
C GLU A 71 12.67 2.35 20.44
N GLY A 72 12.71 1.28 19.63
CA GLY A 72 11.78 1.03 18.54
C GLY A 72 12.15 1.65 17.20
N TYR A 73 13.36 2.17 17.05
CA TYR A 73 13.87 2.63 15.75
C TYR A 73 14.42 1.47 14.93
N PRO A 74 14.48 1.61 13.58
CA PRO A 74 15.14 0.62 12.73
C PRO A 74 16.59 0.37 13.19
N GLY A 75 16.98 -0.90 13.35
CA GLY A 75 18.30 -1.33 13.80
C GLY A 75 19.43 -1.16 12.78
N ILE A 76 19.21 -0.36 11.76
CA ILE A 76 20.17 -0.03 10.68
C ILE A 76 20.49 1.47 10.71
N LYS A 77 21.60 1.85 10.07
CA LYS A 77 22.02 3.25 9.97
C LYS A 77 21.01 4.07 9.15
N PRO A 78 20.59 5.27 9.60
CA PRO A 78 19.77 6.17 8.81
C PRO A 78 20.51 6.67 7.54
N PRO A 79 19.80 7.22 6.53
CA PRO A 79 18.38 7.56 6.55
C PRO A 79 17.48 6.35 6.35
N TRP A 80 16.40 6.26 7.15
CA TRP A 80 15.43 5.16 7.10
C TRP A 80 14.32 5.34 6.07
N GLY A 81 14.14 6.55 5.56
CA GLY A 81 13.24 6.87 4.48
C GLY A 81 13.85 7.89 3.54
N THR A 82 13.64 7.70 2.23
CA THR A 82 14.17 8.60 1.21
C THR A 82 13.23 8.75 0.03
N LEU A 83 13.23 9.96 -0.56
CA LEU A 83 12.66 10.26 -1.87
C LEU A 83 13.80 10.41 -2.86
N SER A 84 13.89 9.50 -3.82
CA SER A 84 14.98 9.48 -4.81
C SER A 84 14.46 9.88 -6.19
N ALA A 85 15.22 10.72 -6.89
CA ALA A 85 15.03 10.98 -8.30
C ALA A 85 16.03 10.15 -9.12
N ILE A 86 15.51 9.41 -10.09
CA ILE A 86 16.28 8.51 -10.95
C ILE A 86 16.20 9.02 -12.39
N GLU A 87 17.32 9.15 -13.04
CA GLU A 87 17.39 9.43 -14.47
C GLU A 87 17.13 8.12 -15.23
N LEU A 88 16.03 8.06 -15.96
CA LEU A 88 15.59 6.82 -16.60
C LEU A 88 16.50 6.34 -17.74
N SER A 89 17.17 7.26 -18.43
CA SER A 89 18.09 6.94 -19.52
C SER A 89 19.36 6.23 -19.06
N THR A 90 19.81 6.50 -17.83
CA THR A 90 21.07 5.99 -17.27
C THR A 90 20.87 5.07 -16.08
N GLY A 91 19.68 5.06 -15.47
CA GLY A 91 19.38 4.36 -14.21
C GLY A 91 20.07 4.97 -12.97
N ARG A 92 20.70 6.12 -13.09
CA ARG A 92 21.44 6.77 -12.00
C ARG A 92 20.50 7.54 -11.07
N ILE A 93 20.76 7.45 -9.78
CA ILE A 93 20.12 8.32 -8.79
C ILE A 93 20.76 9.69 -8.88
N VAL A 94 20.03 10.67 -9.40
CA VAL A 94 20.50 12.06 -9.55
C VAL A 94 20.28 12.88 -8.28
N ARG A 95 19.40 12.43 -7.39
CA ARG A 95 19.13 13.09 -6.11
C ARG A 95 18.48 12.13 -5.12
N LYS A 96 18.80 12.30 -3.85
CA LYS A 96 18.23 11.55 -2.74
C LYS A 96 17.95 12.49 -1.57
N ASN A 97 16.68 12.67 -1.21
CA ASN A 97 16.24 13.47 -0.09
C ASN A 97 15.80 12.56 1.05
N THR A 98 16.16 12.87 2.28
CA THR A 98 15.56 12.21 3.47
C THR A 98 14.08 12.51 3.51
N LEU A 99 13.25 11.50 3.78
CA LEU A 99 11.79 11.59 3.80
C LEU A 99 11.23 11.11 5.13
N GLY A 100 10.43 11.98 5.75
CA GLY A 100 9.86 11.77 7.07
C GLY A 100 10.81 12.11 8.21
N ASP A 101 10.24 12.30 9.39
CA ASP A 101 10.99 12.59 10.61
C ASP A 101 10.38 11.82 11.80
N TYR A 102 11.22 11.45 12.74
CA TYR A 102 10.81 11.13 14.11
C TYR A 102 10.90 12.42 14.92
N PRO A 103 9.79 12.94 15.48
CA PRO A 103 9.76 14.24 16.16
C PRO A 103 10.85 14.39 17.24
N GLU A 104 11.06 13.34 18.01
CA GLU A 104 12.06 13.29 19.09
C GLU A 104 13.52 13.30 18.61
N LEU A 105 13.79 12.75 17.42
CA LEU A 105 15.11 12.82 16.77
C LEU A 105 15.30 14.15 16.09
N LYS A 106 14.27 14.68 15.45
CA LYS A 106 14.28 16.00 14.83
C LYS A 106 14.55 17.10 15.84
N ALA A 107 13.96 17.03 17.05
CA ALA A 107 14.24 17.95 18.13
C ALA A 107 15.73 17.95 18.57
N LYS A 108 16.44 16.85 18.34
CA LYS A 108 17.91 16.72 18.56
C LYS A 108 18.74 17.08 17.33
N GLY A 109 18.12 17.64 16.28
CA GLY A 109 18.79 17.97 15.02
C GLY A 109 19.11 16.77 14.10
N ILE A 110 18.52 15.59 14.38
CA ILE A 110 18.76 14.36 13.62
C ILE A 110 17.60 14.14 12.63
N HIS A 111 17.89 14.31 11.34
CA HIS A 111 16.95 14.03 10.25
C HIS A 111 17.16 12.58 9.74
N ALA A 112 16.53 11.64 10.42
CA ALA A 112 16.74 10.23 10.16
C ALA A 112 15.88 9.66 9.03
N GLY A 113 14.83 10.35 8.62
CA GLY A 113 13.78 9.77 7.79
C GLY A 113 12.93 8.78 8.58
N THR A 114 11.82 8.33 8.00
CA THR A 114 11.04 7.24 8.56
C THR A 114 10.84 6.16 7.52
N GLU A 115 10.57 4.93 7.96
CA GLU A 115 10.00 3.94 7.05
C GLU A 115 8.82 4.57 6.30
N ASN A 116 8.71 4.30 5.01
CA ASN A 116 7.66 4.85 4.18
C ASN A 116 6.90 3.77 3.43
N TRP A 117 5.64 4.06 3.14
CA TRP A 117 4.77 3.19 2.39
C TRP A 117 3.80 4.01 1.55
N GLY A 118 3.77 3.76 0.27
CA GLY A 118 2.97 4.53 -0.68
C GLY A 118 3.84 5.14 -1.77
N GLY A 119 3.21 5.94 -2.62
CA GLY A 119 3.85 6.57 -3.76
C GLY A 119 3.73 8.08 -3.75
N SER A 120 4.40 8.70 -4.71
CA SER A 120 4.26 10.12 -5.02
C SER A 120 3.45 10.33 -6.29
N VAL A 121 2.92 11.54 -6.47
CA VAL A 121 2.38 12.02 -7.72
C VAL A 121 3.14 13.25 -8.20
N VAL A 122 3.38 13.34 -9.49
CA VAL A 122 4.10 14.47 -10.12
C VAL A 122 3.14 15.23 -11.00
N THR A 123 3.13 16.55 -10.90
CA THR A 123 2.31 17.42 -11.74
C THR A 123 3.11 18.09 -12.86
N ALA A 124 2.42 18.51 -13.92
CA ALA A 124 3.04 19.26 -15.02
C ALA A 124 3.70 20.55 -14.54
N GLY A 125 3.18 21.18 -13.47
CA GLY A 125 3.76 22.37 -12.83
C GLY A 125 5.07 22.13 -12.09
N GLY A 126 5.66 20.94 -12.17
CA GLY A 126 6.96 20.64 -11.58
C GLY A 126 6.96 20.37 -10.08
N LEU A 127 5.82 19.96 -9.52
CA LEU A 127 5.71 19.59 -8.11
C LEU A 127 5.60 18.07 -7.95
N VAL A 128 6.20 17.56 -6.88
CA VAL A 128 6.08 16.17 -6.41
C VAL A 128 5.35 16.17 -5.08
N PHE A 129 4.19 15.56 -5.03
CA PHE A 129 3.37 15.43 -3.81
C PHE A 129 3.49 14.02 -3.24
N ILE A 130 3.69 13.95 -1.93
CA ILE A 130 3.85 12.67 -1.22
C ILE A 130 3.44 12.82 0.25
N ALA A 131 2.83 11.76 0.80
CA ALA A 131 2.69 11.56 2.23
C ALA A 131 3.60 10.41 2.66
N ALA A 132 3.13 9.17 2.60
CA ALA A 132 3.89 7.93 2.69
C ALA A 132 4.65 7.67 4.02
N THR A 133 4.77 8.63 4.92
CA THR A 133 5.62 8.58 6.12
C THR A 133 4.81 8.44 7.41
N ARG A 134 5.45 7.94 8.46
CA ARG A 134 4.82 7.74 9.77
C ARG A 134 4.51 9.04 10.52
N ASP A 135 5.15 10.14 10.14
CA ASP A 135 5.00 11.44 10.79
C ASP A 135 3.71 12.19 10.42
N GLU A 136 2.78 11.49 9.73
CA GLU A 136 1.45 12.00 9.40
C GLU A 136 1.47 13.32 8.64
N LYS A 137 2.44 13.49 7.74
CA LYS A 137 2.62 14.72 6.98
C LYS A 137 2.40 14.53 5.50
N PHE A 138 1.83 15.57 4.88
CA PHE A 138 1.75 15.71 3.43
C PHE A 138 2.73 16.78 2.97
N ARG A 139 3.49 16.48 1.91
CA ARG A 139 4.59 17.31 1.44
C ARG A 139 4.51 17.56 -0.05
N ALA A 140 4.95 18.77 -0.44
CA ALA A 140 5.21 19.10 -1.84
C ALA A 140 6.68 19.50 -2.01
N PHE A 141 7.32 18.88 -2.99
CA PHE A 141 8.71 19.15 -3.36
C PHE A 141 8.79 19.74 -4.77
N ASN A 142 9.78 20.58 -5.02
CA ASN A 142 10.15 20.96 -6.36
C ASN A 142 10.77 19.76 -7.09
N LYS A 143 10.22 19.39 -8.25
CA LYS A 143 10.69 18.23 -9.03
C LYS A 143 12.15 18.38 -9.48
N ALA A 144 12.56 19.57 -9.89
CA ALA A 144 13.90 19.80 -10.42
C ALA A 144 14.96 19.86 -9.33
N THR A 145 14.68 20.49 -8.18
CA THR A 145 15.68 20.74 -7.13
C THR A 145 15.57 19.80 -5.93
N GLY A 146 14.40 19.16 -5.73
CA GLY A 146 14.09 18.38 -4.54
C GLY A 146 13.85 19.21 -3.28
N LYS A 147 13.79 20.54 -3.41
CA LYS A 147 13.52 21.44 -2.28
C LYS A 147 12.10 21.20 -1.77
N LEU A 148 11.92 21.05 -0.46
CA LEU A 148 10.63 21.07 0.19
C LEU A 148 10.01 22.46 0.06
N LEU A 149 8.81 22.55 -0.50
CA LEU A 149 8.09 23.81 -0.74
C LEU A 149 6.89 23.96 0.19
N PHE A 150 6.28 22.85 0.57
CA PHE A 150 5.08 22.83 1.41
C PHE A 150 5.07 21.58 2.28
N GLU A 151 4.67 21.73 3.53
CA GLU A 151 4.45 20.62 4.46
C GLU A 151 3.24 20.95 5.34
N THR A 152 2.37 19.97 5.56
CA THR A 152 1.21 20.10 6.47
C THR A 152 0.92 18.77 7.16
N ASN A 153 0.28 18.84 8.33
CA ASN A 153 -0.14 17.64 9.05
C ASN A 153 -1.42 17.07 8.43
N LEU A 154 -1.51 15.76 8.46
CA LEU A 154 -2.70 14.98 8.12
C LEU A 154 -3.38 14.48 9.40
N PRO A 155 -4.68 14.14 9.35
CA PRO A 155 -5.39 13.56 10.50
C PRO A 155 -4.88 12.16 10.88
N ALA A 156 -4.25 11.45 9.96
CA ALA A 156 -3.50 10.20 10.14
C ALA A 156 -2.53 10.01 8.96
N ALA A 157 -1.62 9.04 9.08
CA ALA A 157 -0.64 8.77 8.04
C ALA A 157 -1.30 8.40 6.70
N GLY A 158 -0.87 9.03 5.62
CA GLY A 158 -1.33 8.82 4.26
C GLY A 158 -0.43 7.83 3.52
N TYR A 159 -0.72 6.54 3.63
CA TYR A 159 0.08 5.48 2.98
C TYR A 159 -0.36 5.13 1.57
N ALA A 160 -1.32 5.86 1.01
CA ALA A 160 -1.71 5.76 -0.39
C ALA A 160 -0.88 6.70 -1.28
N SER A 161 -0.85 6.42 -2.58
CA SER A 161 -0.40 7.41 -3.55
C SER A 161 -1.47 8.50 -3.70
N PRO A 162 -1.11 9.79 -3.68
CA PRO A 162 -2.08 10.85 -3.92
C PRO A 162 -2.69 10.76 -5.32
N SER A 163 -3.95 11.14 -5.46
CA SER A 163 -4.64 11.30 -6.75
C SER A 163 -4.74 12.76 -7.13
N VAL A 164 -4.56 13.06 -8.42
CA VAL A 164 -4.69 14.42 -8.97
C VAL A 164 -5.80 14.44 -10.00
N TYR A 165 -6.70 15.40 -9.90
CA TYR A 165 -7.76 15.63 -10.88
C TYR A 165 -8.10 17.12 -11.01
N SER A 166 -8.85 17.48 -12.02
CA SER A 166 -9.33 18.86 -12.23
C SER A 166 -10.83 18.88 -12.43
N ILE A 167 -11.50 19.86 -11.80
CA ILE A 167 -12.92 20.16 -12.00
C ILE A 167 -13.03 21.66 -12.25
N ASN A 168 -13.71 22.05 -13.33
CA ASN A 168 -13.93 23.43 -13.73
C ASN A 168 -12.64 24.29 -13.72
N GLY A 169 -11.55 23.70 -14.25
CA GLY A 169 -10.25 24.36 -14.34
C GLY A 169 -9.47 24.44 -13.02
N LYS A 170 -10.04 23.99 -11.90
CA LYS A 170 -9.38 23.93 -10.61
C LYS A 170 -8.78 22.56 -10.35
N GLN A 171 -7.48 22.51 -10.05
CA GLN A 171 -6.77 21.27 -9.72
C GLN A 171 -6.94 20.92 -8.25
N PHE A 172 -7.17 19.65 -8.00
CA PHE A 172 -7.25 19.06 -6.66
C PHE A 172 -6.24 17.92 -6.53
N ILE A 173 -5.73 17.75 -5.32
CA ILE A 173 -4.87 16.64 -4.92
C ILE A 173 -5.52 16.00 -3.71
N VAL A 174 -5.81 14.69 -3.80
CA VAL A 174 -6.49 13.95 -2.75
C VAL A 174 -5.59 12.85 -2.22
N ILE A 175 -5.55 12.69 -0.92
CA ILE A 175 -4.84 11.63 -0.22
C ILE A 175 -5.77 10.91 0.76
N ALA A 176 -5.74 9.59 0.75
CA ALA A 176 -6.39 8.78 1.77
C ALA A 176 -5.51 8.71 3.02
N CYS A 177 -6.06 9.12 4.15
CA CYS A 177 -5.41 9.13 5.46
C CYS A 177 -5.97 8.00 6.32
N GLY A 178 -5.61 6.76 5.97
CA GLY A 178 -6.09 5.56 6.69
C GLY A 178 -5.26 5.21 7.91
N GLY A 179 -3.99 5.55 7.92
CA GLY A 179 -3.08 5.16 9.01
C GLY A 179 -3.02 3.65 9.24
N GLY A 180 -2.95 3.23 10.51
CA GLY A 180 -3.00 1.85 10.98
C GLY A 180 -1.76 1.00 10.68
N ARG A 181 -1.21 1.12 9.48
CA ARG A 181 0.03 0.45 9.10
C ARG A 181 1.22 1.05 9.85
N MET A 182 2.27 0.28 10.06
CA MET A 182 3.47 0.70 10.79
C MET A 182 3.18 1.25 12.21
N ARG A 183 2.11 0.78 12.84
CA ARG A 183 1.67 1.16 14.21
C ARG A 183 1.36 2.65 14.36
N THR A 184 0.88 3.30 13.29
CA THR A 184 0.36 4.66 13.35
C THR A 184 -1.14 4.65 13.64
N LYS A 185 -1.68 5.81 14.02
CA LYS A 185 -3.12 6.00 14.27
C LYS A 185 -3.94 5.59 13.04
N SER A 186 -5.00 4.83 13.25
CA SER A 186 -5.97 4.49 12.20
C SER A 186 -6.98 5.62 12.02
N ALA A 187 -7.39 5.86 10.78
CA ALA A 187 -8.46 6.78 10.42
C ALA A 187 -9.15 6.33 9.12
N ASP A 188 -10.24 7.02 8.77
CA ASP A 188 -11.09 6.77 7.60
C ASP A 188 -11.30 8.03 6.75
N THR A 189 -10.32 8.93 6.77
CA THR A 189 -10.44 10.30 6.24
C THR A 189 -9.76 10.41 4.87
N TYR A 190 -10.40 11.15 3.97
CA TYR A 190 -9.79 11.68 2.76
C TYR A 190 -9.53 13.18 2.92
N VAL A 191 -8.35 13.64 2.54
CA VAL A 191 -7.99 15.07 2.55
C VAL A 191 -7.75 15.53 1.13
N ALA A 192 -8.44 16.62 0.74
CA ALA A 192 -8.29 17.25 -0.56
C ALA A 192 -7.59 18.60 -0.41
N PHE A 193 -6.61 18.86 -1.25
CA PHE A 193 -5.89 20.12 -1.34
C PHE A 193 -6.18 20.78 -2.68
N SER A 194 -6.33 22.10 -2.68
CA SER A 194 -6.37 22.90 -3.90
C SER A 194 -5.74 24.27 -3.63
N LEU A 195 -5.29 24.94 -4.68
CA LEU A 195 -4.91 26.33 -4.56
C LEU A 195 -6.15 27.20 -4.25
N PRO A 196 -6.01 28.27 -3.45
CA PRO A 196 -7.08 29.22 -3.26
C PRO A 196 -7.52 29.83 -4.59
N ASN A 197 -8.76 30.25 -4.68
CA ASN A 197 -9.21 31.05 -5.83
C ASN A 197 -8.46 32.37 -5.82
N LYS A 198 -7.99 32.78 -7.00
CA LYS A 198 -7.43 34.11 -7.18
C LYS A 198 -8.52 35.15 -7.11
#